data_276e3f314a2809401fd81faaa8108e62
#
_entry.id   276e3f314a2809401fd81faaa8108e62
#
_cell.length_a   1.000
_cell.length_b   1.000
_cell.length_c   1.000
_cell.angle_alpha   90.00
_cell.angle_beta   90.00
_cell.angle_gamma   90.00
#
_symmetry.space_group_name_H-M   'P 1'
#
loop_
_entity.id
_entity.type
_entity.pdbx_description
1 polymer ?
#
loop_
_entity_poly.entity_id
_entity_poly.type
_entity_poly.pdbx_seq_one_letter_code
_entity_poly.pdbx_strand_id
1 'polypeptide(L)'
;MLAPPLLAIFVGGKSRRMGEPKGLLSIPGSSEPILEALVRRGREAGFKTVLVGEATPYARLAEGVLRLDDDPPGAGPLAGLHAALRHALKTHRSQLVAIACDMPFVSPEALAEARDHVSTAIVVAPRRAPDAPWEPMLARYDAVRLADPLAEAISRGERSFQKLFASIDIEALPLSEAVARALEDWDRPEDLVR
;
A
#
# COMPACT_ATOMS: atom_id res chain seq x y z
N MET A 1 24.85 -4.12 -5.63
CA MET A 1 23.52 -4.72 -5.45
C MET A 1 22.49 -3.59 -5.46
N LEU A 2 21.38 -3.73 -6.19
CA LEU A 2 20.27 -2.79 -6.13
C LEU A 2 19.66 -2.81 -4.73
N ALA A 3 19.22 -1.65 -4.22
CA ALA A 3 18.54 -1.59 -2.95
C ALA A 3 17.21 -2.37 -3.05
N PRO A 4 16.80 -3.12 -1.99
CA PRO A 4 15.53 -3.85 -2.01
C PRO A 4 14.36 -2.87 -2.24
N PRO A 5 13.31 -3.27 -2.98
CA PRO A 5 12.15 -2.42 -3.21
C PRO A 5 11.47 -2.02 -1.90
N LEU A 6 10.71 -0.92 -1.92
CA LEU A 6 10.02 -0.40 -0.75
C LEU A 6 8.61 -0.99 -0.67
N LEU A 7 8.20 -1.45 0.52
CA LEU A 7 6.81 -1.73 0.86
C LEU A 7 6.28 -0.57 1.72
N ALA A 8 5.31 0.17 1.21
CA ALA A 8 4.63 1.23 1.92
C ALA A 8 3.31 0.70 2.48
N ILE A 9 3.21 0.54 3.81
CA ILE A 9 1.99 0.12 4.49
C ILE A 9 1.25 1.38 4.96
N PHE A 10 0.10 1.65 4.35
CA PHE A 10 -0.75 2.77 4.71
C PHE A 10 -1.52 2.45 5.99
N VAL A 11 -1.23 3.18 7.06
CA VAL A 11 -1.84 3.02 8.38
C VAL A 11 -2.79 4.15 8.74
N GLY A 12 -2.94 5.13 7.85
CA GLY A 12 -3.84 6.26 7.99
C GLY A 12 -5.24 5.92 7.51
N GLY A 13 -6.21 6.40 8.23
CA GLY A 13 -7.64 6.25 7.94
C GLY A 13 -8.43 6.43 9.24
N LYS A 14 -9.44 7.31 9.21
CA LYS A 14 -10.32 7.45 10.38
C LYS A 14 -11.17 6.20 10.47
N SER A 15 -10.70 5.17 11.17
CA SER A 15 -11.44 3.94 11.52
C SER A 15 -12.64 4.23 12.43
N ARG A 16 -13.50 5.20 12.03
CA ARG A 16 -14.65 5.66 12.83
C ARG A 16 -15.71 4.58 13.02
N ARG A 17 -15.69 3.53 12.19
CA ARG A 17 -16.73 2.48 12.20
C ARG A 17 -16.39 1.28 13.08
N MET A 18 -15.10 1.03 13.35
CA MET A 18 -14.62 -0.16 14.08
C MET A 18 -14.18 0.16 15.52
N GLY A 19 -14.14 1.44 15.92
CA GLY A 19 -13.74 1.84 17.29
C GLY A 19 -12.25 1.69 17.61
N GLU A 20 -11.55 0.82 16.91
CA GLU A 20 -10.11 0.57 17.09
C GLU A 20 -9.34 0.70 15.76
N PRO A 21 -8.02 1.01 15.81
CA PRO A 21 -7.16 1.01 14.62
C PRO A 21 -7.09 -0.38 14.00
N LYS A 22 -7.47 -0.52 12.73
CA LYS A 22 -7.63 -1.82 12.04
C LYS A 22 -6.36 -2.69 12.07
N GLY A 23 -5.18 -2.11 11.99
CA GLY A 23 -3.92 -2.87 12.05
C GLY A 23 -3.61 -3.51 13.42
N LEU A 24 -4.35 -3.15 14.50
CA LEU A 24 -4.27 -3.79 15.81
C LEU A 24 -5.14 -5.05 15.90
N LEU A 25 -6.09 -5.21 14.99
CA LEU A 25 -6.95 -6.40 14.97
C LEU A 25 -6.12 -7.64 14.62
N SER A 26 -6.49 -8.76 15.21
CA SER A 26 -5.82 -10.03 14.91
C SER A 26 -6.26 -10.61 13.58
N ILE A 27 -5.35 -11.28 12.89
CA ILE A 27 -5.68 -12.02 11.66
C ILE A 27 -6.69 -13.15 12.02
N PRO A 28 -7.69 -13.41 11.17
CA PRO A 28 -8.61 -14.53 11.38
C PRO A 28 -7.89 -15.85 11.65
N GLY A 29 -8.24 -16.51 12.75
CA GLY A 29 -7.63 -17.77 13.16
C GLY A 29 -6.23 -17.65 13.80
N SER A 30 -5.76 -16.43 14.09
CA SER A 30 -4.45 -16.15 14.73
C SER A 30 -4.61 -15.09 15.81
N SER A 31 -3.65 -15.04 16.76
CA SER A 31 -3.51 -13.91 17.70
C SER A 31 -2.55 -12.82 17.20
N GLU A 32 -1.96 -13.00 16.01
CA GLU A 32 -1.01 -12.04 15.44
C GLU A 32 -1.75 -10.80 14.91
N PRO A 33 -1.36 -9.57 15.33
CA PRO A 33 -1.93 -8.34 14.77
C PRO A 33 -1.66 -8.24 13.26
N ILE A 34 -2.63 -7.71 12.50
CA ILE A 34 -2.53 -7.58 11.04
C ILE A 34 -1.26 -6.82 10.64
N LEU A 35 -0.98 -5.68 11.29
CA LEU A 35 0.19 -4.87 10.94
C LEU A 35 1.50 -5.62 11.17
N GLU A 36 1.62 -6.37 12.25
CA GLU A 36 2.82 -7.17 12.54
C GLU A 36 3.03 -8.22 11.46
N ALA A 37 1.97 -8.93 11.09
CA ALA A 37 2.00 -9.90 10.00
C ALA A 37 2.39 -9.27 8.66
N LEU A 38 1.84 -8.11 8.32
CA LEU A 38 2.18 -7.41 7.07
C LEU A 38 3.65 -6.99 7.03
N VAL A 39 4.19 -6.49 8.14
CA VAL A 39 5.63 -6.15 8.26
C VAL A 39 6.50 -7.40 8.08
N ARG A 40 6.13 -8.50 8.73
CA ARG A 40 6.85 -9.78 8.62
C ARG A 40 6.80 -10.32 7.19
N ARG A 41 5.61 -10.40 6.58
CA ARG A 41 5.40 -10.87 5.19
C ARG A 41 6.13 -10.00 4.17
N GLY A 42 6.16 -8.68 4.38
CA GLY A 42 6.95 -7.77 3.55
C GLY A 42 8.45 -8.09 3.60
N ARG A 43 8.97 -8.42 4.79
CA ARG A 43 10.37 -8.84 4.95
C ARG A 43 10.63 -10.18 4.27
N GLU A 44 9.73 -11.16 4.43
CA GLU A 44 9.81 -12.47 3.77
C GLU A 44 9.80 -12.34 2.26
N ALA A 45 9.01 -11.41 1.70
CA ALA A 45 9.00 -11.08 0.27
C ALA A 45 10.18 -10.20 -0.17
N GLY A 46 11.15 -9.90 0.69
CA GLY A 46 12.38 -9.18 0.33
C GLY A 46 12.24 -7.65 0.24
N PHE A 47 11.23 -7.07 0.87
CA PHE A 47 11.02 -5.62 0.90
C PHE A 47 11.70 -4.95 2.10
N LYS A 48 12.05 -3.67 1.91
CA LYS A 48 12.22 -2.73 3.02
C LYS A 48 10.87 -2.08 3.31
N THR A 49 10.36 -2.25 4.54
CA THR A 49 9.03 -1.76 4.91
C THR A 49 9.09 -0.38 5.56
N VAL A 50 8.10 0.47 5.25
CA VAL A 50 7.82 1.74 5.92
C VAL A 50 6.32 1.84 6.23
N LEU A 51 5.96 2.56 7.29
CA LEU A 51 4.57 2.94 7.58
C LEU A 51 4.29 4.34 7.04
N VAL A 52 3.10 4.54 6.48
CA VAL A 52 2.67 5.81 5.88
C VAL A 52 1.39 6.30 6.55
N GLY A 53 1.40 7.53 7.05
CA GLY A 53 0.27 8.15 7.73
C GLY A 53 0.38 8.07 9.26
N GLU A 54 -0.76 8.25 9.97
CA GLU A 54 -0.81 8.30 11.42
C GLU A 54 -0.46 6.95 12.06
N ALA A 55 0.79 6.78 12.43
CA ALA A 55 1.34 5.52 12.94
C ALA A 55 1.44 5.45 14.48
N THR A 56 1.03 6.49 15.22
CA THR A 56 1.10 6.54 16.69
C THR A 56 0.44 5.33 17.37
N PRO A 57 -0.76 4.87 16.95
CA PRO A 57 -1.40 3.71 17.54
C PRO A 57 -0.58 2.41 17.43
N TYR A 58 0.33 2.35 16.47
CA TYR A 58 1.10 1.16 16.11
C TYR A 58 2.55 1.17 16.62
N ALA A 59 2.88 2.10 17.51
CA ALA A 59 4.26 2.35 17.96
C ALA A 59 4.98 1.11 18.47
N ARG A 60 4.26 0.20 19.17
CA ARG A 60 4.80 -1.03 19.74
C ARG A 60 4.91 -2.15 18.72
N LEU A 61 3.96 -2.27 17.78
CA LEU A 61 3.93 -3.36 16.80
C LEU A 61 4.93 -3.18 15.66
N ALA A 62 5.33 -1.95 15.40
CA ALA A 62 6.23 -1.60 14.31
C ALA A 62 7.54 -0.99 14.82
N GLU A 63 8.08 -1.52 15.92
CA GLU A 63 9.36 -1.10 16.44
C GLU A 63 10.47 -1.29 15.40
N GLY A 64 11.27 -0.25 15.18
CA GLY A 64 12.32 -0.25 14.15
C GLY A 64 11.83 -0.08 12.70
N VAL A 65 10.51 0.05 12.45
CA VAL A 65 9.97 0.40 11.14
C VAL A 65 9.87 1.92 11.01
N LEU A 66 10.42 2.47 9.92
CA LEU A 66 10.37 3.90 9.64
C LEU A 66 8.92 4.35 9.42
N ARG A 67 8.58 5.51 9.95
CA ARG A 67 7.27 6.16 9.79
C ARG A 67 7.40 7.39 8.92
N LEU A 68 6.48 7.55 8.00
CA LEU A 68 6.38 8.69 7.08
C LEU A 68 5.03 9.37 7.28
N ASP A 69 5.07 10.66 7.60
CA ASP A 69 3.87 11.47 7.63
C ASP A 69 3.42 11.82 6.21
N ASP A 70 2.12 12.14 6.06
CA ASP A 70 1.57 12.61 4.79
C ASP A 70 2.25 13.91 4.34
N ASP A 71 2.65 14.00 3.10
CA ASP A 71 3.31 15.16 2.50
C ASP A 71 2.65 15.57 1.17
N PRO A 72 1.97 16.72 1.09
CA PRO A 72 1.69 17.67 2.16
C PRO A 72 0.59 17.19 3.13
N PRO A 73 0.60 17.65 4.38
CA PRO A 73 -0.43 17.27 5.35
C PRO A 73 -1.84 17.59 4.86
N GLY A 74 -2.77 16.66 5.06
CA GLY A 74 -4.19 16.85 4.75
C GLY A 74 -4.56 16.79 3.25
N ALA A 75 -3.64 16.47 2.36
CA ALA A 75 -3.92 16.32 0.94
C ALA A 75 -4.48 14.91 0.57
N GLY A 76 -4.92 14.15 1.56
CA GLY A 76 -5.56 12.85 1.37
C GLY A 76 -4.57 11.72 1.01
N PRO A 77 -5.05 10.58 0.50
CA PRO A 77 -4.21 9.40 0.33
C PRO A 77 -3.07 9.57 -0.69
N LEU A 78 -3.17 10.51 -1.62
CA LEU A 78 -2.07 10.83 -2.54
C LEU A 78 -0.88 11.46 -1.82
N ALA A 79 -1.09 12.17 -0.70
CA ALA A 79 0.00 12.73 0.10
C ALA A 79 0.86 11.63 0.75
N GLY A 80 0.22 10.56 1.23
CA GLY A 80 0.95 9.40 1.73
C GLY A 80 1.77 8.71 0.64
N LEU A 81 1.20 8.54 -0.56
CA LEU A 81 1.94 8.01 -1.71
C LEU A 81 3.12 8.91 -2.06
N HIS A 82 2.94 10.23 -2.07
CA HIS A 82 4.00 11.20 -2.35
C HIS A 82 5.15 11.11 -1.33
N ALA A 83 4.83 11.01 -0.03
CA ALA A 83 5.83 10.81 1.01
C ALA A 83 6.63 9.51 0.80
N ALA A 84 5.93 8.41 0.47
CA ALA A 84 6.56 7.12 0.20
C ALA A 84 7.47 7.15 -1.05
N LEU A 85 7.02 7.78 -2.15
CA LEU A 85 7.83 7.96 -3.37
C LEU A 85 9.09 8.80 -3.10
N ARG A 86 8.96 9.92 -2.40
CA ARG A 86 10.11 10.76 -2.03
C ARG A 86 11.12 9.99 -1.19
N HIS A 87 10.63 9.17 -0.24
CA HIS A 87 11.52 8.32 0.55
C HIS A 87 12.20 7.24 -0.31
N ALA A 88 11.47 6.60 -1.23
CA ALA A 88 12.03 5.63 -2.16
C ALA A 88 13.18 6.26 -2.98
N LEU A 89 12.94 7.41 -3.59
CA LEU A 89 13.96 8.14 -4.37
C LEU A 89 15.17 8.55 -3.52
N LYS A 90 14.94 9.10 -2.32
CA LYS A 90 16.00 9.48 -1.37
C LYS A 90 16.89 8.29 -0.97
N THR A 91 16.33 7.08 -1.01
CA THR A 91 17.01 5.85 -0.64
C THR A 91 17.40 5.00 -1.86
N HIS A 92 17.46 5.62 -3.05
CA HIS A 92 17.88 5.01 -4.33
C HIS A 92 17.04 3.77 -4.72
N ARG A 93 15.73 3.81 -4.48
CA ARG A 93 14.76 2.79 -4.90
C ARG A 93 13.91 3.34 -6.03
N SER A 94 13.88 2.63 -7.15
CA SER A 94 13.08 3.01 -8.33
C SER A 94 11.64 2.55 -8.26
N GLN A 95 11.31 1.62 -7.34
CA GLN A 95 9.98 1.02 -7.24
C GLN A 95 9.53 0.94 -5.79
N LEU A 96 8.22 1.06 -5.59
CA LEU A 96 7.55 0.70 -4.34
C LEU A 96 6.26 -0.08 -4.61
N VAL A 97 5.86 -0.91 -3.65
CA VAL A 97 4.53 -1.50 -3.58
C VAL A 97 3.80 -0.86 -2.41
N ALA A 98 2.55 -0.46 -2.62
CA ALA A 98 1.69 0.08 -1.57
C ALA A 98 0.64 -0.95 -1.17
N ILE A 99 0.41 -1.11 0.14
CA ILE A 99 -0.69 -1.88 0.71
C ILE A 99 -1.35 -1.10 1.85
N ALA A 100 -2.56 -1.50 2.25
CA ALA A 100 -3.24 -0.94 3.40
C ALA A 100 -3.15 -1.86 4.63
N CYS A 101 -3.18 -1.28 5.82
CA CYS A 101 -3.08 -2.05 7.07
C CYS A 101 -4.32 -2.89 7.40
N ASP A 102 -5.36 -2.82 6.59
CA ASP A 102 -6.59 -3.60 6.71
C ASP A 102 -6.70 -4.74 5.68
N MET A 103 -5.59 -5.14 5.09
CA MET A 103 -5.48 -6.23 4.12
C MET A 103 -4.88 -7.50 4.79
N PRO A 104 -5.63 -8.24 5.62
CA PRO A 104 -5.07 -9.33 6.44
C PRO A 104 -4.60 -10.53 5.61
N PHE A 105 -5.04 -10.64 4.37
CA PHE A 105 -4.75 -11.78 3.49
C PHE A 105 -3.62 -11.52 2.48
N VAL A 106 -2.98 -10.34 2.52
CA VAL A 106 -1.76 -10.10 1.72
C VAL A 106 -0.69 -11.10 2.10
N SER A 107 -0.26 -11.92 1.15
CA SER A 107 0.76 -12.94 1.34
C SER A 107 2.11 -12.51 0.74
N PRO A 108 3.23 -13.16 1.11
CA PRO A 108 4.52 -12.93 0.48
C PRO A 108 4.49 -13.18 -1.03
N GLU A 109 3.69 -14.15 -1.50
CA GLU A 109 3.51 -14.49 -2.92
C GLU A 109 2.83 -13.34 -3.66
N ALA A 110 1.72 -12.80 -3.14
CA ALA A 110 1.03 -11.67 -3.75
C ALA A 110 1.92 -10.43 -3.83
N LEU A 111 2.74 -10.17 -2.80
CA LEU A 111 3.72 -9.09 -2.79
C LEU A 111 4.82 -9.32 -3.84
N ALA A 112 5.30 -10.55 -4.00
CA ALA A 112 6.30 -10.90 -5.00
C ALA A 112 5.73 -10.76 -6.42
N GLU A 113 4.50 -11.20 -6.67
CA GLU A 113 3.83 -11.02 -7.96
C GLU A 113 3.69 -9.53 -8.32
N ALA A 114 3.25 -8.68 -7.40
CA ALA A 114 3.17 -7.24 -7.62
C ALA A 114 4.55 -6.62 -7.91
N ARG A 115 5.60 -7.06 -7.20
CA ARG A 115 6.98 -6.59 -7.39
C ARG A 115 7.55 -6.99 -8.74
N ASP A 116 7.41 -8.28 -9.10
CA ASP A 116 8.17 -8.92 -10.17
C ASP A 116 7.42 -8.92 -11.52
N HIS A 117 6.17 -8.46 -11.55
CA HIS A 117 5.41 -8.35 -12.79
C HIS A 117 6.15 -7.50 -13.82
N VAL A 118 6.43 -8.08 -14.98
CA VAL A 118 7.16 -7.42 -16.07
C VAL A 118 6.22 -6.45 -16.79
N SER A 119 6.50 -5.16 -16.68
CA SER A 119 5.70 -4.10 -17.30
C SER A 119 6.53 -2.84 -17.45
N THR A 120 6.23 -2.06 -18.48
CA THR A 120 6.76 -0.71 -18.69
C THR A 120 5.82 0.38 -18.20
N ALA A 121 4.65 0.05 -17.67
CA ALA A 121 3.70 1.03 -17.13
C ALA A 121 4.24 1.73 -15.89
N ILE A 122 3.80 2.98 -15.67
CA ILE A 122 4.16 3.77 -14.48
C ILE A 122 3.58 3.14 -13.23
N VAL A 123 2.36 2.59 -13.35
CA VAL A 123 1.67 1.86 -12.27
C VAL A 123 1.24 0.50 -12.77
N VAL A 124 1.43 -0.51 -11.95
CA VAL A 124 0.81 -1.83 -12.14
C VAL A 124 -0.11 -2.07 -10.96
N ALA A 125 -1.40 -2.16 -11.21
CA ALA A 125 -2.42 -2.27 -10.16
C ALA A 125 -3.46 -3.34 -10.50
N PRO A 126 -3.95 -4.10 -9.52
CA PRO A 126 -5.06 -5.02 -9.78
C PRO A 126 -6.36 -4.26 -10.00
N ARG A 127 -7.30 -4.90 -10.70
CA ARG A 127 -8.71 -4.52 -10.73
C ARG A 127 -9.58 -5.75 -10.90
N ARG A 128 -10.75 -5.75 -10.27
CA ARG A 128 -11.61 -6.94 -10.16
C ARG A 128 -12.34 -7.31 -11.47
N ALA A 129 -12.49 -6.35 -12.38
CA ALA A 129 -13.07 -6.52 -13.72
C ALA A 129 -12.54 -5.43 -14.67
N PRO A 130 -12.65 -5.59 -16.00
CA PRO A 130 -12.16 -4.62 -16.97
C PRO A 130 -12.66 -3.19 -16.75
N ASP A 131 -13.90 -3.02 -16.29
CA ASP A 131 -14.52 -1.71 -16.03
C ASP A 131 -14.57 -1.35 -14.54
N ALA A 132 -14.01 -2.20 -13.65
CA ALA A 132 -13.96 -1.91 -12.23
C ALA A 132 -12.91 -0.81 -11.94
N PRO A 133 -13.07 -0.05 -10.84
CA PRO A 133 -12.02 0.84 -10.35
C PRO A 133 -10.70 0.08 -10.11
N TRP A 134 -9.60 0.77 -10.31
CA TRP A 134 -8.29 0.25 -9.95
C TRP A 134 -8.14 0.14 -8.43
N GLU A 135 -7.49 -0.93 -7.98
CA GLU A 135 -7.12 -1.11 -6.58
C GLU A 135 -5.74 -0.44 -6.34
N PRO A 136 -5.69 0.71 -5.64
CA PRO A 136 -4.44 1.43 -5.42
C PRO A 136 -3.54 0.75 -4.39
N MET A 137 -4.11 -0.18 -3.62
CA MET A 137 -3.37 -1.03 -2.69
C MET A 137 -3.11 -2.39 -3.33
N LEU A 138 -1.97 -3.00 -2.99
CA LEU A 138 -1.32 -4.09 -3.72
C LEU A 138 -0.88 -3.65 -5.13
N ALA A 139 -0.63 -2.36 -5.32
CA ALA A 139 -0.15 -1.79 -6.58
C ALA A 139 1.34 -1.47 -6.50
N ARG A 140 2.04 -1.69 -7.61
CA ARG A 140 3.43 -1.27 -7.79
C ARG A 140 3.49 0.07 -8.50
N TYR A 141 4.34 0.94 -8.02
CA TYR A 141 4.56 2.29 -8.52
C TYR A 141 6.03 2.47 -8.95
N ASP A 142 6.26 2.97 -10.16
CA ASP A 142 7.57 3.45 -10.59
C ASP A 142 7.82 4.81 -9.91
N ALA A 143 8.76 4.83 -8.96
CA ALA A 143 8.99 6.02 -8.14
C ALA A 143 9.61 7.17 -8.94
N VAL A 144 10.41 6.86 -9.95
CA VAL A 144 11.08 7.87 -10.78
C VAL A 144 10.08 8.55 -11.72
N ARG A 145 9.27 7.74 -12.42
CA ARG A 145 8.35 8.24 -13.45
C ARG A 145 7.08 8.85 -12.87
N LEU A 146 6.67 8.44 -11.66
CA LEU A 146 5.44 8.93 -11.02
C LEU A 146 5.67 10.20 -10.19
N ALA A 147 6.90 10.50 -9.76
CA ALA A 147 7.17 11.59 -8.81
C ALA A 147 6.59 12.95 -9.28
N ASP A 148 6.93 13.38 -10.49
CA ASP A 148 6.49 14.67 -11.04
C ASP A 148 4.97 14.67 -11.35
N PRO A 149 4.38 13.67 -12.03
CA PRO A 149 2.93 13.59 -12.24
C PRO A 149 2.12 13.64 -10.95
N LEU A 150 2.59 12.95 -9.90
CA LEU A 150 1.90 12.96 -8.60
C LEU A 150 2.00 14.32 -7.90
N ALA A 151 3.18 14.94 -7.88
CA ALA A 151 3.37 16.26 -7.30
C ALA A 151 2.49 17.31 -8.00
N GLU A 152 2.40 17.24 -9.33
CA GLU A 152 1.53 18.11 -10.12
C GLU A 152 0.04 17.86 -9.82
N ALA A 153 -0.40 16.60 -9.74
CA ALA A 153 -1.78 16.27 -9.37
C ALA A 153 -2.15 16.84 -7.99
N ILE A 154 -1.27 16.67 -6.99
CA ILE A 154 -1.46 17.21 -5.63
C ILE A 154 -1.52 18.74 -5.67
N SER A 155 -0.66 19.43 -6.43
CA SER A 155 -0.64 20.89 -6.55
C SER A 155 -1.95 21.45 -7.13
N ARG A 156 -2.61 20.68 -8.00
CA ARG A 156 -3.95 21.00 -8.55
C ARG A 156 -5.09 20.64 -7.56
N GLY A 157 -4.79 20.17 -6.37
CA GLY A 157 -5.79 19.78 -5.35
C GLY A 157 -6.39 18.39 -5.59
N GLU A 158 -5.81 17.56 -6.45
CA GLU A 158 -6.28 16.20 -6.64
C GLU A 158 -5.99 15.34 -5.39
N ARG A 159 -6.96 14.50 -5.02
CA ARG A 159 -6.89 13.62 -3.84
C ARG A 159 -7.30 12.18 -4.13
N SER A 160 -7.68 11.88 -5.38
CA SER A 160 -8.24 10.60 -5.79
C SER A 160 -7.22 9.80 -6.59
N PHE A 161 -6.95 8.56 -6.15
CA PHE A 161 -6.18 7.60 -6.95
C PHE A 161 -6.78 7.38 -8.33
N GLN A 162 -8.10 7.24 -8.43
CA GLN A 162 -8.76 6.97 -9.73
C GLN A 162 -8.53 8.11 -10.74
N LYS A 163 -8.56 9.36 -10.27
CA LYS A 163 -8.29 10.51 -11.14
C LYS A 163 -6.82 10.59 -11.54
N LEU A 164 -5.90 10.29 -10.62
CA LEU A 164 -4.48 10.17 -10.95
C LEU A 164 -4.27 9.08 -12.00
N PHE A 165 -4.85 7.90 -11.81
CA PHE A 165 -4.72 6.76 -12.71
C PHE A 165 -5.32 7.03 -14.10
N ALA A 166 -6.34 7.85 -14.21
CA ALA A 166 -6.89 8.27 -15.51
C ALA A 166 -5.93 9.15 -16.34
N SER A 167 -4.87 9.69 -15.74
CA SER A 167 -3.92 10.61 -16.37
C SER A 167 -2.52 10.03 -16.60
N ILE A 168 -2.29 8.77 -16.22
CA ILE A 168 -0.98 8.12 -16.32
C ILE A 168 -1.09 6.76 -16.98
N ASP A 169 0.06 6.23 -17.40
CA ASP A 169 0.16 4.87 -17.94
C ASP A 169 0.04 3.82 -16.82
N ILE A 170 -1.03 3.01 -16.89
CA ILE A 170 -1.34 1.98 -15.90
C ILE A 170 -1.66 0.65 -16.57
N GLU A 171 -1.12 -0.43 -16.04
CA GLU A 171 -1.34 -1.80 -16.49
C GLU A 171 -1.99 -2.65 -15.39
N ALA A 172 -2.79 -3.62 -15.81
CA ALA A 172 -3.45 -4.53 -14.89
C ALA A 172 -2.48 -5.58 -14.34
N LEU A 173 -2.34 -5.66 -13.02
CA LEU A 173 -1.76 -6.82 -12.37
C LEU A 173 -2.73 -8.00 -12.52
N PRO A 174 -2.32 -9.15 -13.06
CA PRO A 174 -3.17 -10.33 -13.18
C PRO A 174 -3.72 -10.78 -11.82
N LEU A 175 -5.00 -11.16 -11.80
CA LEU A 175 -5.65 -11.69 -10.60
C LEU A 175 -5.36 -13.18 -10.44
N SER A 176 -4.15 -13.51 -9.97
CA SER A 176 -3.86 -14.85 -9.46
C SER A 176 -4.69 -15.15 -8.21
N GLU A 177 -4.70 -16.38 -7.73
CA GLU A 177 -5.35 -16.74 -6.47
C GLU A 177 -4.80 -15.94 -5.30
N ALA A 178 -3.47 -15.75 -5.23
CA ALA A 178 -2.82 -14.97 -4.17
C ALA A 178 -3.20 -13.49 -4.23
N VAL A 179 -3.21 -12.88 -5.43
CA VAL A 179 -3.61 -11.48 -5.62
C VAL A 179 -5.10 -11.29 -5.32
N ALA A 180 -5.98 -12.18 -5.82
CA ALA A 180 -7.41 -12.09 -5.58
C ALA A 180 -7.74 -12.19 -4.08
N ARG A 181 -7.11 -13.14 -3.36
CA ARG A 181 -7.30 -13.29 -1.93
C ARG A 181 -6.77 -12.09 -1.14
N ALA A 182 -5.66 -11.49 -1.56
CA ALA A 182 -5.11 -10.30 -0.91
C ALA A 182 -6.04 -9.08 -0.99
N LEU A 183 -6.94 -9.05 -1.98
CA LEU A 183 -7.94 -7.99 -2.18
C LEU A 183 -9.27 -8.26 -1.46
N GLU A 184 -9.40 -9.33 -0.70
CA GLU A 184 -10.60 -9.54 0.12
C GLU A 184 -10.70 -8.47 1.19
N ASP A 185 -11.80 -7.70 1.15
CA ASP A 185 -12.02 -6.58 2.05
C ASP A 185 -12.34 -7.05 3.47
N TRP A 186 -11.82 -6.30 4.43
CA TRP A 186 -12.09 -6.50 5.85
C TRP A 186 -12.64 -5.20 6.46
N ASP A 187 -13.81 -4.81 5.95
CA ASP A 187 -14.38 -3.50 6.26
C ASP A 187 -15.47 -3.53 7.33
N ARG A 188 -15.96 -4.70 7.70
CA ARG A 188 -17.11 -4.86 8.61
C ARG A 188 -16.77 -5.74 9.81
N PRO A 189 -17.41 -5.49 10.99
CA PRO A 189 -17.27 -6.35 12.17
C PRO A 189 -17.64 -7.81 11.90
N GLU A 190 -18.56 -8.06 10.96
CA GLU A 190 -18.99 -9.41 10.59
C GLU A 190 -17.86 -10.20 9.89
N ASP A 191 -16.91 -9.53 9.29
CA ASP A 191 -15.76 -10.15 8.63
C ASP A 191 -14.77 -10.73 9.67
N LEU A 192 -14.87 -10.34 10.95
CA LEU A 192 -14.07 -10.85 12.07
C LEU A 192 -14.44 -12.27 12.51
N VAL A 193 -15.59 -12.81 12.02
CA VAL A 193 -16.17 -14.08 12.53
C VAL A 193 -16.00 -15.24 11.55
N ARG A 194 -15.25 -15.04 10.45
CA ARG A 194 -15.02 -16.07 9.42
C ARG A 194 -13.69 -16.78 9.55
#